data_dce6e92eedd4156b32da40e081efc0fc
#
_entry.id   dce6e92eedd4156b32da40e081efc0fc
#
_cell.length_a   1.000
_cell.length_b   1.000
_cell.length_c   1.000
_cell.angle_alpha   90.00
_cell.angle_beta   90.00
_cell.angle_gamma   90.00
#
_symmetry.space_group_name_H-M   'P 1'
#
loop_
_entity.id
_entity.type
_entity.pdbx_description
1 polymer ?
#
loop_
_entity_poly.entity_id
_entity_poly.type
_entity_poly.pdbx_seq_one_letter_code
_entity_poly.pdbx_strand_id
1 'polypeptide(L)'
;MIHHIKKIALIILVMLALPACGAGILQTADFKQPYYFAVDPEAKIPDTDENFQILQTVQKYRDAIANKDVATLRDMVSSDYYENASTTDDLSDDYGNERIEEILNDYLAQSVKDIRFIIEVKALSQEGLQYHVDFQYIWNYRYEVAGQSYWQSKNDTNRMTIVRENDAWKIKNGL
;
A
#
# COMPACT_ATOMS: atom_id res chain seq x y z
N MET A 1 -53.94 31.14 6.45
CA MET A 1 -52.71 31.34 5.61
C MET A 1 -51.42 31.36 6.41
N ILE A 2 -51.35 32.00 7.58
CA ILE A 2 -50.14 32.10 8.41
C ILE A 2 -49.66 30.74 8.98
N HIS A 3 -50.58 29.81 9.23
CA HIS A 3 -50.27 28.48 9.80
C HIS A 3 -49.51 27.55 8.83
N HIS A 4 -49.73 27.66 7.52
CA HIS A 4 -49.06 26.88 6.50
C HIS A 4 -47.64 27.38 6.22
N ILE A 5 -47.39 28.70 6.35
CA ILE A 5 -46.06 29.30 6.18
C ILE A 5 -45.12 28.85 7.29
N LYS A 6 -45.61 28.74 8.54
CA LYS A 6 -44.79 28.25 9.67
C LYS A 6 -44.38 26.78 9.52
N LYS A 7 -45.23 25.92 8.94
CA LYS A 7 -44.92 24.51 8.70
C LYS A 7 -43.90 24.33 7.56
N ILE A 8 -44.01 25.15 6.51
CA ILE A 8 -43.04 25.11 5.39
C ILE A 8 -41.67 25.63 5.86
N ALA A 9 -41.60 26.69 6.64
CA ALA A 9 -40.35 27.20 7.20
C ALA A 9 -39.65 26.18 8.13
N LEU A 10 -40.43 25.39 8.89
CA LEU A 10 -39.86 24.33 9.76
C LEU A 10 -39.29 23.16 8.95
N ILE A 11 -39.93 22.78 7.84
CA ILE A 11 -39.45 21.70 6.95
C ILE A 11 -38.16 22.12 6.24
N ILE A 12 -38.06 23.35 5.77
CA ILE A 12 -36.84 23.88 5.14
C ILE A 12 -35.71 23.99 6.15
N LEU A 13 -35.96 24.32 7.39
CA LEU A 13 -34.93 24.40 8.45
C LEU A 13 -34.37 23.00 8.80
N VAL A 14 -35.22 21.98 8.78
CA VAL A 14 -34.77 20.59 9.07
C VAL A 14 -33.95 20.01 7.91
N MET A 15 -34.24 20.40 6.64
CA MET A 15 -33.43 19.98 5.49
C MET A 15 -32.06 20.62 5.44
N LEU A 16 -31.85 21.80 6.02
CA LEU A 16 -30.55 22.48 6.10
C LEU A 16 -29.62 21.91 7.20
N ALA A 17 -30.15 21.06 8.09
CA ALA A 17 -29.40 20.48 9.20
C ALA A 17 -28.93 19.04 8.96
N LEU A 18 -29.05 18.54 7.71
CA LEU A 18 -28.41 17.27 7.37
C LEU A 18 -26.89 17.51 7.35
N PRO A 19 -26.12 16.90 8.26
CA PRO A 19 -24.67 16.94 8.12
C PRO A 19 -24.37 16.33 6.76
N ALA A 20 -23.70 17.08 5.89
CA ALA A 20 -23.03 16.50 4.74
C ALA A 20 -21.97 15.56 5.34
N CYS A 21 -22.30 14.27 5.45
CA CYS A 21 -21.31 13.22 5.64
C CYS A 21 -20.46 13.19 4.38
N GLY A 22 -19.59 14.17 4.23
CA GLY A 22 -18.47 14.06 3.31
C GLY A 22 -17.60 12.94 3.87
N ALA A 23 -17.50 11.83 3.14
CA ALA A 23 -16.51 10.83 3.49
C ALA A 23 -15.16 11.55 3.63
N GLY A 24 -14.48 11.36 4.75
CA GLY A 24 -13.14 11.86 4.96
C GLY A 24 -12.21 11.33 3.87
N ILE A 25 -11.04 11.93 3.77
CA ILE A 25 -9.96 11.42 2.90
C ILE A 25 -8.84 10.97 3.82
N LEU A 26 -8.36 9.75 3.61
CA LEU A 26 -7.23 9.19 4.34
C LEU A 26 -5.97 10.01 4.09
N GLN A 27 -5.25 10.30 5.15
CA GLN A 27 -4.04 11.11 5.13
C GLN A 27 -2.90 10.37 5.83
N THR A 28 -1.68 10.83 5.62
CA THR A 28 -0.48 10.27 6.26
C THR A 28 -0.61 10.19 7.79
N ALA A 29 -1.32 11.15 8.41
CA ALA A 29 -1.51 11.18 9.86
C ALA A 29 -2.32 10.01 10.43
N ASP A 30 -3.09 9.30 9.57
CA ASP A 30 -3.89 8.14 9.98
C ASP A 30 -3.03 6.87 10.18
N PHE A 31 -1.75 6.93 9.79
CA PHE A 31 -0.84 5.79 9.79
C PHE A 31 0.32 5.98 10.77
N LYS A 32 0.95 4.86 11.16
CA LYS A 32 2.15 4.88 12.00
C LYS A 32 3.38 5.30 11.17
N GLN A 33 4.34 5.92 11.82
CA GLN A 33 5.64 6.28 11.23
C GLN A 33 5.52 7.13 9.94
N PRO A 34 4.91 8.30 10.00
CA PRO A 34 4.60 9.14 8.82
C PRO A 34 5.84 9.56 8.00
N TYR A 35 7.05 9.46 8.55
CA TYR A 35 8.29 9.79 7.82
C TYR A 35 8.68 8.78 6.74
N TYR A 36 8.19 7.54 6.85
CA TYR A 36 8.54 6.45 5.94
C TYR A 36 7.36 5.93 5.15
N PHE A 37 6.15 6.32 5.52
CA PHE A 37 4.91 6.02 4.84
C PHE A 37 4.09 7.29 4.71
N ALA A 38 3.75 7.64 3.47
CA ALA A 38 2.94 8.81 3.17
C ALA A 38 1.80 8.44 2.22
N VAL A 39 0.71 9.18 2.33
CA VAL A 39 -0.39 9.18 1.37
C VAL A 39 -0.40 10.56 0.71
N ASP A 40 -0.26 10.59 -0.62
CA ASP A 40 -0.32 11.83 -1.38
C ASP A 40 -1.71 12.47 -1.21
N PRO A 41 -1.81 13.72 -0.75
CA PRO A 41 -3.09 14.41 -0.62
C PRO A 41 -3.90 14.46 -1.93
N GLU A 42 -3.23 14.45 -3.07
CA GLU A 42 -3.89 14.45 -4.39
C GLU A 42 -4.46 13.09 -4.78
N ALA A 43 -4.09 12.01 -4.09
CA ALA A 43 -4.65 10.68 -4.30
C ALA A 43 -6.15 10.62 -3.96
N LYS A 44 -6.63 11.49 -3.05
CA LYS A 44 -8.04 11.65 -2.65
C LYS A 44 -8.72 10.33 -2.29
N ILE A 45 -8.00 9.45 -1.58
CA ILE A 45 -8.47 8.12 -1.20
C ILE A 45 -9.60 8.27 -0.17
N PRO A 46 -10.82 7.77 -0.43
CA PRO A 46 -11.91 7.86 0.51
C PRO A 46 -11.62 7.14 1.83
N ASP A 47 -12.02 7.75 2.95
CA ASP A 47 -11.93 7.15 4.27
C ASP A 47 -13.02 6.08 4.42
N THR A 48 -12.69 4.86 4.04
CA THR A 48 -13.49 3.66 4.23
C THR A 48 -12.68 2.61 4.97
N ASP A 49 -13.34 1.74 5.72
CA ASP A 49 -12.67 0.66 6.46
C ASP A 49 -11.80 -0.21 5.55
N GLU A 50 -12.26 -0.48 4.32
CA GLU A 50 -11.52 -1.28 3.35
C GLU A 50 -10.26 -0.55 2.86
N ASN A 51 -10.39 0.71 2.42
CA ASN A 51 -9.24 1.50 1.97
C ASN A 51 -8.21 1.67 3.07
N PHE A 52 -8.67 1.89 4.31
CA PHE A 52 -7.78 1.96 5.46
C PHE A 52 -7.01 0.65 5.67
N GLN A 53 -7.69 -0.51 5.62
CA GLN A 53 -7.05 -1.81 5.74
C GLN A 53 -6.06 -2.11 4.60
N ILE A 54 -6.39 -1.73 3.36
CA ILE A 54 -5.48 -1.84 2.22
C ILE A 54 -4.21 -1.02 2.46
N LEU A 55 -4.34 0.24 2.87
CA LEU A 55 -3.19 1.09 3.15
C LEU A 55 -2.39 0.63 4.38
N GLN A 56 -3.04 0.06 5.40
CA GLN A 56 -2.34 -0.62 6.50
C GLN A 56 -1.52 -1.82 6.01
N THR A 57 -2.03 -2.55 5.01
CA THR A 57 -1.29 -3.66 4.38
C THR A 57 -0.03 -3.15 3.68
N VAL A 58 -0.13 -2.03 2.94
CA VAL A 58 1.04 -1.39 2.31
C VAL A 58 2.03 -0.88 3.36
N GLN A 59 1.54 -0.30 4.46
CA GLN A 59 2.42 0.11 5.57
C GLN A 59 3.13 -1.09 6.21
N LYS A 60 2.42 -2.19 6.44
CA LYS A 60 3.01 -3.43 6.97
C LYS A 60 4.09 -3.99 6.03
N TYR A 61 3.84 -3.97 4.72
CA TYR A 61 4.83 -4.32 3.70
C TYR A 61 6.08 -3.46 3.81
N ARG A 62 5.93 -2.12 3.85
CA ARG A 62 7.05 -1.20 4.03
C ARG A 62 7.85 -1.51 5.28
N ASP A 63 7.18 -1.74 6.42
CA ASP A 63 7.83 -2.05 7.68
C ASP A 63 8.60 -3.38 7.62
N ALA A 64 8.02 -4.39 6.98
CA ALA A 64 8.66 -5.68 6.81
C ALA A 64 9.92 -5.60 5.93
N ILE A 65 9.87 -4.84 4.81
CA ILE A 65 11.06 -4.57 3.99
C ILE A 65 12.14 -3.85 4.80
N ALA A 66 11.78 -2.76 5.50
CA ALA A 66 12.73 -1.97 6.27
C ALA A 66 13.40 -2.76 7.41
N ASN A 67 12.70 -3.72 7.99
CA ASN A 67 13.20 -4.61 9.04
C ASN A 67 13.79 -5.92 8.53
N LYS A 68 13.79 -6.17 7.21
CA LYS A 68 14.19 -7.43 6.57
C LYS A 68 13.43 -8.64 7.14
N ASP A 69 12.16 -8.44 7.44
CA ASP A 69 11.29 -9.47 8.01
C ASP A 69 10.70 -10.34 6.90
N VAL A 70 11.50 -11.30 6.46
CA VAL A 70 11.14 -12.24 5.38
C VAL A 70 9.90 -13.06 5.76
N ALA A 71 9.74 -13.44 7.03
CA ALA A 71 8.60 -14.22 7.48
C ALA A 71 7.29 -13.44 7.30
N THR A 72 7.26 -12.17 7.73
CA THR A 72 6.10 -11.30 7.53
C THR A 72 5.83 -11.07 6.04
N LEU A 73 6.85 -10.82 5.22
CA LEU A 73 6.67 -10.63 3.77
C LEU A 73 6.06 -11.88 3.13
N ARG A 74 6.56 -13.06 3.45
CA ARG A 74 6.02 -14.31 2.96
C ARG A 74 4.56 -14.54 3.37
N ASP A 75 4.22 -14.23 4.62
CA ASP A 75 2.83 -14.33 5.10
C ASP A 75 1.88 -13.34 4.42
N MET A 76 2.40 -12.25 3.86
CA MET A 76 1.59 -11.27 3.12
C MET A 76 1.32 -11.68 1.68
N VAL A 77 2.04 -12.64 1.14
CA VAL A 77 1.92 -13.08 -0.26
C VAL A 77 0.67 -13.95 -0.46
N SER A 78 -0.04 -13.71 -1.57
CA SER A 78 -1.17 -14.53 -2.02
C SER A 78 -0.72 -15.93 -2.43
N SER A 79 -1.60 -16.94 -2.26
CA SER A 79 -1.36 -18.27 -2.82
C SER A 79 -1.19 -18.24 -4.35
N ASP A 80 -1.82 -17.27 -5.02
CA ASP A 80 -1.77 -17.06 -6.47
C ASP A 80 -0.79 -15.95 -6.87
N TYR A 81 0.24 -15.70 -6.04
CA TYR A 81 1.25 -14.69 -6.34
C TYR A 81 1.99 -15.00 -7.63
N TYR A 82 2.15 -13.98 -8.44
CA TYR A 82 2.92 -14.05 -9.68
C TYR A 82 3.61 -12.71 -9.95
N GLU A 83 4.88 -12.77 -10.28
CA GLU A 83 5.72 -11.64 -10.67
C GLU A 83 6.42 -11.94 -11.99
N ASN A 84 6.34 -11.02 -12.94
CA ASN A 84 6.97 -11.13 -14.24
C ASN A 84 8.28 -10.33 -14.36
N ALA A 85 8.89 -9.98 -13.24
CA ALA A 85 10.13 -9.22 -13.14
C ALA A 85 10.19 -7.95 -14.03
N SER A 86 9.01 -7.40 -14.39
CA SER A 86 8.83 -6.26 -15.32
C SER A 86 9.21 -6.56 -16.77
N THR A 87 9.32 -7.84 -17.15
CA THR A 87 9.51 -8.30 -18.53
C THR A 87 8.25 -9.04 -19.00
N THR A 88 7.82 -8.81 -20.24
CA THR A 88 6.59 -9.43 -20.77
C THR A 88 6.86 -10.53 -21.77
N ASP A 89 8.09 -10.67 -22.22
CA ASP A 89 8.53 -11.56 -23.30
C ASP A 89 9.61 -12.55 -22.88
N ASP A 90 10.15 -12.44 -21.65
CA ASP A 90 11.06 -13.42 -21.07
C ASP A 90 10.41 -14.07 -19.83
N LEU A 91 9.95 -15.31 -19.99
CA LEU A 91 9.32 -16.06 -18.90
C LEU A 91 10.35 -16.72 -17.97
N SER A 92 11.65 -16.60 -18.25
CA SER A 92 12.69 -17.27 -17.46
C SER A 92 12.97 -16.60 -16.12
N ASP A 93 12.62 -15.33 -15.98
CA ASP A 93 12.74 -14.54 -14.74
C ASP A 93 11.42 -14.43 -13.96
N ASP A 94 10.34 -14.98 -14.49
CA ASP A 94 9.06 -15.05 -13.80
C ASP A 94 9.13 -15.97 -12.57
N TYR A 95 8.39 -15.61 -11.54
CA TYR A 95 8.28 -16.44 -10.35
C TYR A 95 6.94 -16.32 -9.65
N GLY A 96 6.55 -17.41 -9.02
CA GLY A 96 5.34 -17.50 -8.20
C GLY A 96 5.63 -17.59 -6.71
N ASN A 97 4.58 -17.89 -5.94
CA ASN A 97 4.62 -18.01 -4.49
C ASN A 97 5.69 -19.00 -3.99
N GLU A 98 5.94 -20.08 -4.73
CA GLU A 98 6.88 -21.16 -4.34
C GLU A 98 8.33 -20.71 -4.24
N ARG A 99 8.71 -19.64 -4.98
CA ARG A 99 10.09 -19.13 -5.00
C ARG A 99 10.30 -17.88 -4.16
N ILE A 100 9.20 -17.27 -3.67
CA ILE A 100 9.28 -15.96 -3.02
C ILE A 100 10.16 -15.96 -1.77
N GLU A 101 10.13 -17.02 -0.96
CA GLU A 101 10.93 -17.11 0.26
C GLU A 101 12.42 -17.17 -0.05
N GLU A 102 12.82 -17.94 -1.07
CA GLU A 102 14.22 -18.02 -1.55
C GLU A 102 14.69 -16.63 -2.00
N ILE A 103 13.93 -15.97 -2.87
CA ILE A 103 14.25 -14.65 -3.41
C ILE A 103 14.39 -13.60 -2.29
N LEU A 104 13.45 -13.57 -1.34
CA LEU A 104 13.50 -12.64 -0.23
C LEU A 104 14.70 -12.90 0.71
N ASN A 105 15.02 -14.15 0.98
CA ASN A 105 16.20 -14.50 1.78
C ASN A 105 17.48 -14.07 1.10
N ASP A 106 17.66 -14.39 -0.18
CA ASP A 106 18.87 -14.07 -0.93
C ASP A 106 19.04 -12.55 -1.07
N TYR A 107 17.96 -11.84 -1.37
CA TYR A 107 18.03 -10.41 -1.62
C TYR A 107 18.08 -9.58 -0.34
N LEU A 108 17.11 -9.76 0.59
CA LEU A 108 17.01 -8.93 1.78
C LEU A 108 17.91 -9.40 2.92
N ALA A 109 17.88 -10.70 3.23
CA ALA A 109 18.56 -11.19 4.42
C ALA A 109 20.08 -11.29 4.24
N GLN A 110 20.56 -11.76 3.07
CA GLN A 110 21.97 -12.01 2.85
C GLN A 110 22.70 -10.84 2.22
N SER A 111 22.15 -10.22 1.17
CA SER A 111 22.88 -9.24 0.36
C SER A 111 22.86 -7.84 0.95
N VAL A 112 21.80 -7.46 1.65
CA VAL A 112 21.61 -6.10 2.18
C VAL A 112 21.91 -6.05 3.68
N LYS A 113 22.73 -5.09 4.10
CA LYS A 113 23.09 -4.87 5.52
C LYS A 113 22.11 -3.94 6.23
N ASP A 114 21.87 -2.78 5.65
CA ASP A 114 20.94 -1.77 6.17
C ASP A 114 20.00 -1.33 5.06
N ILE A 115 18.75 -1.03 5.44
CA ILE A 115 17.71 -0.56 4.53
C ILE A 115 17.03 0.66 5.14
N ARG A 116 16.81 1.69 4.29
CA ARG A 116 15.82 2.71 4.50
C ARG A 116 14.84 2.64 3.33
N PHE A 117 13.60 2.26 3.61
CA PHE A 117 12.55 2.12 2.62
C PHE A 117 11.42 3.09 2.92
N ILE A 118 11.14 3.98 1.99
CA ILE A 118 10.12 5.03 2.08
C ILE A 118 9.12 4.78 0.98
N ILE A 119 7.83 4.85 1.31
CA ILE A 119 6.71 4.72 0.36
C ILE A 119 5.84 5.97 0.43
N GLU A 120 5.45 6.48 -0.73
CA GLU A 120 4.39 7.46 -0.89
C GLU A 120 3.31 6.92 -1.83
N VAL A 121 2.11 6.65 -1.29
CA VAL A 121 0.98 6.15 -2.07
C VAL A 121 0.43 7.28 -2.95
N LYS A 122 0.33 7.03 -4.25
CA LYS A 122 -0.10 7.98 -5.27
C LYS A 122 -1.54 7.74 -5.74
N ALA A 123 -2.00 6.49 -5.70
CA ALA A 123 -3.39 6.15 -6.03
C ALA A 123 -3.80 4.84 -5.37
N LEU A 124 -5.09 4.71 -5.13
CA LEU A 124 -5.75 3.46 -4.77
C LEU A 124 -6.98 3.32 -5.68
N SER A 125 -7.09 2.20 -6.35
CA SER A 125 -8.24 1.87 -7.19
C SER A 125 -8.70 0.44 -6.92
N GLN A 126 -9.95 0.16 -7.23
CA GLN A 126 -10.53 -1.17 -7.11
C GLN A 126 -11.03 -1.64 -8.48
N GLU A 127 -10.67 -2.87 -8.84
CA GLU A 127 -11.17 -3.56 -10.01
C GLU A 127 -11.70 -4.93 -9.61
N GLY A 128 -13.02 -5.08 -9.61
CA GLY A 128 -13.67 -6.28 -9.12
C GLY A 128 -13.37 -6.54 -7.63
N LEU A 129 -12.68 -7.64 -7.34
CA LEU A 129 -12.25 -8.04 -6.00
C LEU A 129 -10.78 -7.69 -5.72
N GLN A 130 -10.11 -6.99 -6.62
CA GLN A 130 -8.72 -6.62 -6.50
C GLN A 130 -8.57 -5.12 -6.23
N TYR A 131 -7.61 -4.79 -5.38
CA TYR A 131 -7.19 -3.41 -5.11
C TYR A 131 -5.82 -3.18 -5.71
N HIS A 132 -5.66 -2.07 -6.42
CA HIS A 132 -4.40 -1.64 -7.02
C HIS A 132 -3.91 -0.40 -6.29
N VAL A 133 -2.72 -0.49 -5.72
CA VAL A 133 -2.06 0.62 -5.04
C VAL A 133 -0.85 1.04 -5.86
N ASP A 134 -0.93 2.24 -6.44
CA ASP A 134 0.22 2.86 -7.09
C ASP A 134 1.01 3.65 -6.07
N PHE A 135 2.30 3.45 -6.00
CA PHE A 135 3.16 4.17 -5.08
C PHE A 135 4.52 4.47 -5.68
N GLN A 136 5.09 5.59 -5.22
CA GLN A 136 6.50 5.90 -5.41
C GLN A 136 7.27 5.39 -4.19
N TYR A 137 8.48 4.87 -4.43
CA TYR A 137 9.34 4.45 -3.33
C TYR A 137 10.75 4.98 -3.48
N ILE A 138 11.39 5.20 -2.33
CA ILE A 138 12.81 5.49 -2.23
C ILE A 138 13.42 4.36 -1.39
N TRP A 139 14.36 3.67 -2.01
CA TRP A 139 15.09 2.59 -1.37
C TRP A 139 16.54 2.96 -1.25
N ASN A 140 17.02 3.20 -0.05
CA ASN A 140 18.45 3.37 0.25
C ASN A 140 18.91 2.11 0.99
N TYR A 141 19.92 1.43 0.47
CA TYR A 141 20.43 0.23 1.08
C TYR A 141 21.96 0.20 1.08
N ARG A 142 22.51 -0.47 2.09
CA ARG A 142 23.93 -0.68 2.24
C ARG A 142 24.25 -2.14 1.98
N TYR A 143 25.28 -2.38 1.17
CA TYR A 143 25.81 -3.71 0.90
C TYR A 143 27.35 -3.70 1.04
N GLU A 144 27.96 -4.86 1.11
CA GLU A 144 29.39 -5.04 1.28
C GLU A 144 29.99 -5.85 0.12
N VAL A 145 31.11 -5.36 -0.42
CA VAL A 145 31.92 -6.05 -1.41
C VAL A 145 33.37 -6.01 -0.96
N ALA A 146 34.00 -7.18 -0.85
CA ALA A 146 35.41 -7.30 -0.42
C ALA A 146 35.75 -6.55 0.86
N GLY A 147 34.83 -6.51 1.84
CA GLY A 147 35.00 -5.82 3.13
C GLY A 147 34.81 -4.32 3.09
N GLN A 148 34.39 -3.76 1.95
CA GLN A 148 34.04 -2.35 1.82
C GLN A 148 32.52 -2.17 1.73
N SER A 149 32.02 -1.15 2.45
CA SER A 149 30.59 -0.83 2.47
C SER A 149 30.26 0.21 1.41
N TYR A 150 29.16 -0.03 0.71
CA TYR A 150 28.63 0.84 -0.33
C TYR A 150 27.15 1.14 -0.07
N TRP A 151 26.76 2.40 -0.28
CA TRP A 151 25.36 2.81 -0.29
C TRP A 151 24.86 2.95 -1.70
N GLN A 152 23.67 2.45 -1.95
CA GLN A 152 22.94 2.63 -3.21
C GLN A 152 21.56 3.19 -2.92
N SER A 153 21.08 4.06 -3.80
CA SER A 153 19.74 4.64 -3.76
C SER A 153 18.99 4.31 -5.05
N LYS A 154 17.75 3.91 -4.91
CA LYS A 154 16.79 3.74 -6.01
C LYS A 154 15.55 4.56 -5.70
N ASN A 155 15.06 5.32 -6.67
CA ASN A 155 13.77 6.01 -6.63
C ASN A 155 12.99 5.56 -7.86
N ASP A 156 11.82 4.97 -7.63
CA ASP A 156 11.03 4.37 -8.69
C ASP A 156 9.54 4.34 -8.29
N THR A 157 8.71 3.88 -9.20
CA THR A 157 7.28 3.64 -8.97
C THR A 157 6.98 2.16 -9.07
N ASN A 158 5.97 1.72 -8.32
CA ASN A 158 5.47 0.36 -8.41
C ASN A 158 3.95 0.33 -8.26
N ARG A 159 3.34 -0.72 -8.76
CA ARG A 159 1.93 -1.06 -8.54
C ARG A 159 1.83 -2.38 -7.79
N MET A 160 1.21 -2.34 -6.64
CA MET A 160 0.89 -3.53 -5.85
C MET A 160 -0.57 -3.92 -6.08
N THR A 161 -0.84 -5.18 -6.37
CA THR A 161 -2.20 -5.72 -6.41
C THR A 161 -2.48 -6.50 -5.14
N ILE A 162 -3.55 -6.13 -4.44
CA ILE A 162 -3.98 -6.71 -3.17
C ILE A 162 -5.33 -7.39 -3.36
N VAL A 163 -5.46 -8.60 -2.82
CA VAL A 163 -6.67 -9.43 -2.86
C VAL A 163 -7.02 -9.91 -1.47
N ARG A 164 -8.28 -10.33 -1.27
CA ARG A 164 -8.70 -10.90 0.01
C ARG A 164 -8.72 -12.42 -0.08
N GLU A 165 -7.95 -13.09 0.79
CA GLU A 165 -7.89 -14.53 0.92
C GLU A 165 -8.05 -14.94 2.39
N ASN A 166 -8.98 -15.85 2.68
CA ASN A 166 -9.22 -16.36 4.04
C ASN A 166 -9.34 -15.24 5.10
N ASP A 167 -10.11 -14.19 4.77
CA ASP A 167 -10.32 -12.99 5.58
C ASP A 167 -9.07 -12.12 5.82
N ALA A 168 -7.96 -12.37 5.14
CA ALA A 168 -6.75 -11.56 5.18
C ALA A 168 -6.49 -10.87 3.83
N TRP A 169 -5.89 -9.67 3.89
CA TRP A 169 -5.40 -8.99 2.71
C TRP A 169 -4.03 -9.54 2.32
N LYS A 170 -3.89 -9.96 1.06
CA LYS A 170 -2.70 -10.59 0.50
C LYS A 170 -2.22 -9.88 -0.75
N ILE A 171 -0.91 -9.85 -0.96
CA ILE A 171 -0.26 -9.27 -2.14
C ILE A 171 -0.23 -10.32 -3.24
N LYS A 172 -0.83 -10.02 -4.39
CA LYS A 172 -0.91 -10.91 -5.55
C LYS A 172 0.20 -10.65 -6.56
N ASN A 173 0.69 -9.42 -6.65
CA ASN A 173 1.89 -9.03 -7.39
C ASN A 173 2.43 -7.68 -6.90
N GLY A 174 3.64 -7.32 -7.35
CA GLY A 174 4.27 -6.04 -7.02
C GLY A 174 4.88 -6.01 -5.60
N LEU A 175 5.44 -7.13 -5.14
CA LEU A 175 6.12 -7.22 -3.83
C LEU A 175 7.47 -6.51 -3.85
#